data_f526fe9126e1e260bdb9d464678c08c6
#
_entry.id   f526fe9126e1e260bdb9d464678c08c6
#
_cell.length_a   1.000
_cell.length_b   1.000
_cell.length_c   1.000
_cell.angle_alpha   90.00
_cell.angle_beta   90.00
_cell.angle_gamma   90.00
#
_symmetry.space_group_name_H-M   'P 1'
#
loop_
_entity.id
_entity.type
_entity.pdbx_description
1 polymer ?
#
loop_
_entity_poly.entity_id
_entity_poly.type
_entity_poly.pdbx_seq_one_letter_code
_entity_poly.pdbx_strand_id
1 'polypeptide(L)'
;IKDTLFEQGFAKEGKSLVICCEDGDAEFTDEELEKNNVKLVMVDSEADFTEDFLKKVNTEYQPGQVFLEYNGTWQMGTLMDMELPKYCMIVQQLATVDATTFDMYLANMRTMIMEQLFSADVVIFNRCDDSTDKGKYRRNVKALNRKAQLVYERADGTLDERPEELPFDITADEIEISDADYAIWYMDCQDNPKKYEGKKVSFLALVYNPDKLKKGIMVPGRFAMTCCVEDVTFI
;
A
#
# COMPACT_ATOMS: atom_id res chain seq x y z
N ILE A 1 -9.43 -1.32 -12.51
CA ILE A 1 -9.63 0.01 -13.18
C ILE A 1 -11.01 0.17 -13.79
N LYS A 2 -11.48 -0.80 -14.61
CA LYS A 2 -12.76 -0.71 -15.32
C LYS A 2 -13.95 -0.39 -14.39
N ASP A 3 -14.12 -1.15 -13.33
CA ASP A 3 -15.23 -0.98 -12.38
C ASP A 3 -15.14 0.38 -11.68
N THR A 4 -13.94 0.80 -11.30
CA THR A 4 -13.70 2.12 -10.69
C THR A 4 -14.11 3.25 -11.65
N LEU A 5 -13.75 3.15 -12.92
CA LEU A 5 -14.05 4.16 -13.92
C LEU A 5 -15.55 4.27 -14.21
N PHE A 6 -16.21 3.14 -14.42
CA PHE A 6 -17.57 3.12 -14.97
C PHE A 6 -18.65 2.97 -13.90
N GLU A 7 -18.47 2.08 -12.95
CA GLU A 7 -19.48 1.82 -11.92
C GLU A 7 -19.45 2.87 -10.80
N GLN A 8 -18.25 3.25 -10.35
CA GLN A 8 -18.10 4.28 -9.32
C GLN A 8 -18.14 5.71 -9.88
N GLY A 9 -18.15 5.85 -11.20
CA GLY A 9 -18.42 7.12 -11.86
C GLY A 9 -17.25 8.09 -11.97
N PHE A 10 -16.00 7.65 -11.76
CA PHE A 10 -14.82 8.50 -11.89
C PHE A 10 -14.59 9.03 -13.32
N ALA A 11 -15.12 8.37 -14.35
CA ALA A 11 -15.02 8.83 -15.74
C ALA A 11 -16.04 9.91 -16.13
N LYS A 12 -16.97 10.29 -15.24
CA LYS A 12 -18.11 11.17 -15.60
C LYS A 12 -17.75 12.66 -15.75
N GLU A 13 -16.61 13.08 -15.27
CA GLU A 13 -16.22 14.49 -15.27
C GLU A 13 -15.15 14.79 -16.33
N GLY A 14 -15.58 14.98 -17.58
CA GLY A 14 -14.69 15.42 -18.66
C GLY A 14 -14.08 14.27 -19.49
N LYS A 15 -12.99 14.57 -20.19
CA LYS A 15 -12.24 13.59 -20.98
C LYS A 15 -11.29 12.81 -20.06
N SER A 16 -11.40 11.50 -20.06
CA SER A 16 -10.50 10.61 -19.32
C SER A 16 -9.59 9.86 -20.28
N LEU A 17 -8.31 9.77 -19.94
CA LEU A 17 -7.34 8.91 -20.62
C LEU A 17 -7.01 7.74 -19.69
N VAL A 18 -7.13 6.53 -20.19
CA VAL A 18 -6.67 5.31 -19.53
C VAL A 18 -5.45 4.81 -20.28
N ILE A 19 -4.33 4.67 -19.57
CA ILE A 19 -3.11 4.06 -20.08
C ILE A 19 -2.97 2.72 -19.35
N CYS A 20 -3.09 1.61 -20.10
CA CYS A 20 -2.92 0.26 -19.58
C CYS A 20 -1.56 -0.30 -20.01
N CYS A 21 -0.75 -0.66 -19.02
CA CYS A 21 0.56 -1.28 -19.22
C CYS A 21 0.53 -2.78 -18.85
N GLU A 22 -0.64 -3.33 -18.64
CA GLU A 22 -0.83 -4.73 -18.26
C GLU A 22 -2.02 -5.31 -19.06
N ASP A 23 -1.85 -6.53 -19.57
CA ASP A 23 -2.91 -7.25 -20.25
C ASP A 23 -3.74 -8.01 -19.20
N GLY A 24 -4.89 -7.46 -18.86
CA GLY A 24 -5.77 -7.98 -17.82
C GLY A 24 -7.00 -8.69 -18.41
N ASP A 25 -7.73 -9.40 -17.53
CA ASP A 25 -8.95 -10.15 -17.91
C ASP A 25 -10.14 -9.23 -18.31
N ALA A 26 -10.08 -7.94 -17.95
CA ALA A 26 -11.16 -7.00 -18.18
C ALA A 26 -11.05 -6.33 -19.56
N GLU A 27 -11.93 -6.71 -20.48
CA GLU A 27 -12.04 -6.08 -21.80
C GLU A 27 -12.87 -4.78 -21.72
N PHE A 28 -12.37 -3.72 -22.36
CA PHE A 28 -13.09 -2.47 -22.58
C PHE A 28 -13.79 -2.53 -23.96
N THR A 29 -15.08 -2.32 -23.99
CA THR A 29 -15.80 -2.21 -25.27
C THR A 29 -15.77 -0.78 -25.78
N ASP A 30 -15.76 -0.61 -27.11
CA ASP A 30 -15.80 0.72 -27.74
C ASP A 30 -17.03 1.52 -27.28
N GLU A 31 -18.17 0.86 -27.10
CA GLU A 31 -19.41 1.49 -26.64
C GLU A 31 -19.27 2.05 -25.19
N GLU A 32 -18.63 1.31 -24.28
CA GLU A 32 -18.36 1.78 -22.92
C GLU A 32 -17.41 2.98 -22.92
N LEU A 33 -16.35 2.92 -23.71
CA LEU A 33 -15.37 3.99 -23.85
C LEU A 33 -15.99 5.27 -24.38
N GLU A 34 -16.74 5.19 -25.48
CA GLU A 34 -17.41 6.34 -26.10
C GLU A 34 -18.45 6.95 -25.15
N LYS A 35 -19.31 6.12 -24.56
CA LYS A 35 -20.36 6.57 -23.63
C LYS A 35 -19.81 7.35 -22.43
N ASN A 36 -18.63 6.97 -21.95
CA ASN A 36 -18.01 7.56 -20.77
C ASN A 36 -16.93 8.61 -21.13
N ASN A 37 -16.75 8.94 -22.42
CA ASN A 37 -15.72 9.88 -22.91
C ASN A 37 -14.31 9.47 -22.45
N VAL A 38 -14.01 8.19 -22.55
CA VAL A 38 -12.73 7.58 -22.14
C VAL A 38 -11.95 7.20 -23.39
N LYS A 39 -10.67 7.54 -23.43
CA LYS A 39 -9.73 7.03 -24.43
C LYS A 39 -8.82 6.00 -23.76
N LEU A 40 -8.74 4.80 -24.33
CA LEU A 40 -7.83 3.75 -23.92
C LEU A 40 -6.58 3.73 -24.79
N VAL A 41 -5.42 3.61 -24.17
CA VAL A 41 -4.13 3.41 -24.83
C VAL A 41 -3.42 2.25 -24.14
N MET A 42 -3.05 1.23 -24.91
CA MET A 42 -2.26 0.10 -24.43
C MET A 42 -0.77 0.36 -24.61
N VAL A 43 0.04 -0.10 -23.67
CA VAL A 43 1.51 -0.05 -23.72
C VAL A 43 2.06 -1.42 -23.34
N ASP A 44 2.53 -2.16 -24.31
CA ASP A 44 2.91 -3.57 -24.16
C ASP A 44 4.34 -3.76 -23.62
N SER A 45 5.17 -2.72 -23.65
CA SER A 45 6.58 -2.79 -23.25
C SER A 45 6.98 -1.60 -22.39
N GLU A 46 7.75 -1.86 -21.32
CA GLU A 46 8.34 -0.79 -20.49
C GLU A 46 9.19 0.18 -21.32
N ALA A 47 9.85 -0.31 -22.38
CA ALA A 47 10.65 0.53 -23.28
C ALA A 47 9.81 1.54 -24.07
N ASP A 48 8.52 1.29 -24.29
CA ASP A 48 7.60 2.18 -24.97
C ASP A 48 6.95 3.20 -24.02
N PHE A 49 7.00 2.95 -22.72
CA PHE A 49 6.50 3.86 -21.69
C PHE A 49 7.54 4.93 -21.37
N THR A 50 7.55 6.00 -22.14
CA THR A 50 8.55 7.08 -22.07
C THR A 50 7.92 8.43 -21.80
N GLU A 51 8.74 9.41 -21.38
CA GLU A 51 8.29 10.80 -21.24
C GLU A 51 7.71 11.37 -22.54
N ASP A 52 8.32 11.05 -23.69
CA ASP A 52 7.86 11.50 -25.00
C ASP A 52 6.51 10.85 -25.36
N PHE A 53 6.30 9.58 -24.99
CA PHE A 53 5.00 8.93 -25.11
C PHE A 53 3.96 9.66 -24.28
N LEU A 54 4.23 9.93 -23.00
CA LEU A 54 3.29 10.65 -22.12
C LEU A 54 2.99 12.07 -22.64
N LYS A 55 4.00 12.80 -23.10
CA LYS A 55 3.83 14.14 -23.70
C LYS A 55 2.98 14.08 -24.98
N LYS A 56 3.19 13.06 -25.82
CA LYS A 56 2.43 12.84 -27.06
C LYS A 56 0.96 12.57 -26.77
N VAL A 57 0.63 11.56 -25.96
CA VAL A 57 -0.76 11.19 -25.67
C VAL A 57 -1.50 12.31 -24.93
N ASN A 58 -0.83 13.02 -24.02
CA ASN A 58 -1.41 14.17 -23.36
C ASN A 58 -1.74 15.30 -24.34
N THR A 59 -0.89 15.58 -25.30
CA THR A 59 -1.10 16.62 -26.32
C THR A 59 -2.21 16.25 -27.28
N GLU A 60 -2.25 14.97 -27.69
CA GLU A 60 -3.21 14.45 -28.66
C GLU A 60 -4.63 14.41 -28.08
N TYR A 61 -4.79 13.89 -26.85
CA TYR A 61 -6.11 13.68 -26.28
C TYR A 61 -6.58 14.81 -25.35
N GLN A 62 -5.66 15.61 -24.82
CA GLN A 62 -5.97 16.72 -23.89
C GLN A 62 -6.92 16.29 -22.76
N PRO A 63 -6.58 15.23 -22.00
CA PRO A 63 -7.45 14.70 -20.97
C PRO A 63 -7.54 15.65 -19.78
N GLY A 64 -8.70 15.67 -19.11
CA GLY A 64 -8.87 16.32 -17.80
C GLY A 64 -8.33 15.48 -16.67
N GLN A 65 -8.27 14.15 -16.85
CA GLN A 65 -7.73 13.20 -15.90
C GLN A 65 -7.10 12.00 -16.62
N VAL A 66 -6.09 11.42 -16.01
CA VAL A 66 -5.37 10.23 -16.52
C VAL A 66 -5.41 9.13 -15.46
N PHE A 67 -5.78 7.93 -15.87
CA PHE A 67 -5.68 6.72 -15.09
C PHE A 67 -4.59 5.86 -15.71
N LEU A 68 -3.57 5.57 -14.92
CA LEU A 68 -2.46 4.72 -15.33
C LEU A 68 -2.54 3.39 -14.61
N GLU A 69 -2.73 2.30 -15.35
CA GLU A 69 -2.53 0.95 -14.87
C GLU A 69 -1.09 0.53 -15.20
N TYR A 70 -0.20 0.78 -14.22
CA TYR A 70 1.22 0.51 -14.39
C TYR A 70 1.49 -0.98 -14.18
N ASN A 71 2.34 -1.57 -15.00
CA ASN A 71 2.63 -3.00 -14.91
C ASN A 71 3.35 -3.33 -13.60
N GLY A 72 2.79 -4.26 -12.83
CA GLY A 72 3.29 -4.65 -11.52
C GLY A 72 4.69 -5.29 -11.51
N THR A 73 5.23 -5.66 -12.69
CA THR A 73 6.58 -6.20 -12.83
C THR A 73 7.62 -5.16 -13.23
N TRP A 74 7.20 -3.95 -13.62
CA TRP A 74 8.11 -2.86 -14.00
C TRP A 74 8.62 -2.13 -12.75
N GLN A 75 9.77 -1.46 -12.92
CA GLN A 75 10.38 -0.73 -11.80
C GLN A 75 9.60 0.55 -11.48
N MET A 76 9.12 0.67 -10.25
CA MET A 76 8.42 1.88 -9.80
C MET A 76 9.31 3.13 -9.89
N GLY A 77 10.61 3.00 -9.67
CA GLY A 77 11.56 4.09 -9.82
C GLY A 77 11.50 4.74 -11.18
N THR A 78 11.34 3.95 -12.26
CA THR A 78 11.21 4.48 -13.62
C THR A 78 10.04 5.45 -13.75
N LEU A 79 8.87 5.10 -13.21
CA LEU A 79 7.70 5.99 -13.23
C LEU A 79 7.89 7.23 -12.35
N MET A 80 8.44 7.05 -11.15
CA MET A 80 8.58 8.13 -10.18
C MET A 80 9.62 9.18 -10.57
N ASP A 81 10.63 8.79 -11.35
CA ASP A 81 11.69 9.67 -11.83
C ASP A 81 11.33 10.35 -13.17
N MET A 82 10.23 9.94 -13.84
CA MET A 82 9.81 10.54 -15.11
C MET A 82 9.35 11.99 -14.97
N GLU A 83 9.75 12.81 -15.93
CA GLU A 83 9.17 14.15 -16.11
C GLU A 83 7.76 14.05 -16.70
N LEU A 84 6.76 14.30 -15.88
CA LEU A 84 5.37 14.27 -16.32
C LEU A 84 5.05 15.44 -17.29
N PRO A 85 4.06 15.30 -18.18
CA PRO A 85 3.60 16.39 -19.02
C PRO A 85 3.25 17.63 -18.19
N LYS A 86 3.43 18.83 -18.78
CA LYS A 86 3.14 20.09 -18.11
C LYS A 86 1.69 20.12 -17.57
N TYR A 87 1.56 20.53 -16.32
CA TYR A 87 0.29 20.55 -15.55
C TYR A 87 -0.26 19.17 -15.14
N CYS A 88 0.49 18.08 -15.36
CA CYS A 88 0.15 16.78 -14.81
C CYS A 88 0.89 16.55 -13.48
N MET A 89 0.21 15.87 -12.56
CA MET A 89 0.79 15.39 -11.30
C MET A 89 0.12 14.09 -10.88
N ILE A 90 0.86 13.25 -10.18
CA ILE A 90 0.29 12.07 -9.52
C ILE A 90 -0.50 12.57 -8.30
N VAL A 91 -1.80 12.35 -8.29
CA VAL A 91 -2.68 12.77 -7.19
C VAL A 91 -2.99 11.65 -6.22
N GLN A 92 -2.93 10.41 -6.68
CA GLN A 92 -3.15 9.22 -5.86
C GLN A 92 -2.48 8.01 -6.48
N GLN A 93 -1.93 7.17 -5.63
CA GLN A 93 -1.32 5.90 -6.02
C GLN A 93 -2.00 4.75 -5.26
N LEU A 94 -2.56 3.82 -6.02
CA LEU A 94 -3.22 2.62 -5.51
C LEU A 94 -2.34 1.41 -5.83
N ALA A 95 -2.11 0.54 -4.85
CA ALA A 95 -1.51 -0.76 -5.07
C ALA A 95 -2.54 -1.85 -4.80
N THR A 96 -2.80 -2.71 -5.78
CA THR A 96 -3.67 -3.88 -5.62
C THR A 96 -2.81 -5.12 -5.41
N VAL A 97 -3.16 -5.91 -4.41
CA VAL A 97 -2.41 -7.09 -3.99
C VAL A 97 -3.35 -8.27 -3.83
N ASP A 98 -3.08 -9.34 -4.54
CA ASP A 98 -3.81 -10.60 -4.35
C ASP A 98 -3.44 -11.23 -3.00
N ALA A 99 -4.39 -11.25 -2.06
CA ALA A 99 -4.19 -11.79 -0.72
C ALA A 99 -3.80 -13.27 -0.73
N THR A 100 -4.23 -14.03 -1.73
CA THR A 100 -3.94 -15.47 -1.83
C THR A 100 -2.49 -15.77 -2.20
N THR A 101 -1.79 -14.82 -2.80
CA THR A 101 -0.41 -14.97 -3.29
C THR A 101 0.60 -14.06 -2.59
N PHE A 102 0.15 -13.15 -1.75
CA PHE A 102 1.00 -12.14 -1.12
C PHE A 102 2.19 -12.73 -0.35
N ASP A 103 1.96 -13.79 0.45
CA ASP A 103 3.03 -14.46 1.20
C ASP A 103 4.08 -15.08 0.29
N MET A 104 3.66 -15.64 -0.84
CA MET A 104 4.57 -16.20 -1.83
C MET A 104 5.44 -15.10 -2.46
N TYR A 105 4.84 -13.96 -2.81
CA TYR A 105 5.58 -12.81 -3.35
C TYR A 105 6.54 -12.22 -2.32
N LEU A 106 6.13 -12.09 -1.06
CA LEU A 106 7.02 -11.64 0.01
C LEU A 106 8.22 -12.56 0.21
N ALA A 107 8.03 -13.88 0.05
CA ALA A 107 9.10 -14.85 0.22
C ALA A 107 10.08 -14.89 -0.96
N ASN A 108 9.60 -14.70 -2.20
CA ASN A 108 10.38 -14.96 -3.41
C ASN A 108 10.72 -13.69 -4.21
N MET A 109 9.90 -12.64 -4.13
CA MET A 109 10.02 -11.43 -4.94
C MET A 109 9.86 -10.17 -4.06
N ARG A 110 10.46 -10.21 -2.87
CA ARG A 110 10.27 -9.19 -1.83
C ARG A 110 10.55 -7.77 -2.34
N THR A 111 11.67 -7.55 -3.02
CA THR A 111 12.04 -6.21 -3.50
C THR A 111 10.97 -5.63 -4.40
N MET A 112 10.51 -6.40 -5.38
CA MET A 112 9.49 -5.98 -6.34
C MET A 112 8.19 -5.56 -5.64
N ILE A 113 7.66 -6.42 -4.76
CA ILE A 113 6.40 -6.11 -4.07
C ILE A 113 6.55 -4.92 -3.11
N MET A 114 7.72 -4.79 -2.46
CA MET A 114 7.98 -3.67 -1.56
C MET A 114 8.07 -2.33 -2.28
N GLU A 115 8.64 -2.27 -3.48
CA GLU A 115 8.68 -1.06 -4.31
C GLU A 115 7.26 -0.58 -4.65
N GLN A 116 6.34 -1.50 -5.00
CA GLN A 116 4.95 -1.17 -5.28
C GLN A 116 4.21 -0.60 -4.05
N LEU A 117 4.50 -1.13 -2.87
CA LEU A 117 3.84 -0.73 -1.63
C LEU A 117 4.41 0.55 -1.02
N PHE A 118 5.68 0.87 -1.29
CA PHE A 118 6.41 1.94 -0.61
C PHE A 118 5.78 3.32 -0.80
N SER A 119 5.31 3.62 -2.01
CA SER A 119 4.75 4.92 -2.39
C SER A 119 3.23 4.94 -2.47
N ALA A 120 2.56 3.81 -2.25
CA ALA A 120 1.11 3.72 -2.35
C ALA A 120 0.39 4.53 -1.26
N ASP A 121 -0.59 5.33 -1.65
CA ASP A 121 -1.50 6.00 -0.70
C ASP A 121 -2.51 5.01 -0.13
N VAL A 122 -2.96 4.05 -0.95
CA VAL A 122 -3.89 2.99 -0.57
C VAL A 122 -3.38 1.64 -1.08
N VAL A 123 -3.38 0.65 -0.21
CA VAL A 123 -3.10 -0.75 -0.56
C VAL A 123 -4.39 -1.55 -0.41
N ILE A 124 -4.83 -2.14 -1.50
CA ILE A 124 -6.04 -2.95 -1.56
C ILE A 124 -5.63 -4.42 -1.65
N PHE A 125 -5.86 -5.16 -0.57
CA PHE A 125 -5.76 -6.62 -0.60
C PHE A 125 -7.06 -7.18 -1.09
N ASN A 126 -7.09 -7.69 -2.32
CA ASN A 126 -8.27 -8.33 -2.89
C ASN A 126 -8.28 -9.84 -2.68
N ARG A 127 -9.40 -10.50 -3.00
CA ARG A 127 -9.59 -11.96 -2.83
C ARG A 127 -9.35 -12.45 -1.40
N CYS A 128 -9.58 -11.60 -0.41
CA CYS A 128 -9.51 -11.98 0.99
C CYS A 128 -10.60 -13.01 1.34
N ASP A 129 -10.27 -13.91 2.26
CA ASP A 129 -11.19 -14.88 2.85
C ASP A 129 -11.02 -14.94 4.37
N ASP A 130 -11.73 -15.89 5.01
CA ASP A 130 -11.67 -16.02 6.47
C ASP A 130 -10.32 -16.46 7.02
N SER A 131 -9.43 -16.99 6.18
CA SER A 131 -8.06 -17.38 6.53
C SER A 131 -7.05 -16.25 6.36
N THR A 132 -7.44 -15.12 5.75
CA THR A 132 -6.55 -13.99 5.48
C THR A 132 -6.07 -13.34 6.79
N ASP A 133 -4.76 -13.39 7.05
CA ASP A 133 -4.13 -12.75 8.20
C ASP A 133 -3.90 -11.25 7.95
N LYS A 134 -4.98 -10.49 8.14
CA LYS A 134 -5.00 -9.03 7.96
C LYS A 134 -3.94 -8.33 8.82
N GLY A 135 -3.75 -8.80 10.05
CA GLY A 135 -2.75 -8.25 10.96
C GLY A 135 -1.33 -8.40 10.42
N LYS A 136 -0.97 -9.59 9.90
CA LYS A 136 0.32 -9.82 9.25
C LYS A 136 0.51 -8.92 8.02
N TYR A 137 -0.50 -8.82 7.17
CA TYR A 137 -0.44 -8.00 5.95
C TYR A 137 -0.26 -6.52 6.29
N ARG A 138 -1.04 -6.03 7.24
CA ARG A 138 -0.90 -4.67 7.75
C ARG A 138 0.51 -4.40 8.27
N ARG A 139 1.09 -5.30 9.08
CA ARG A 139 2.44 -5.14 9.60
C ARG A 139 3.48 -5.02 8.49
N ASN A 140 3.41 -5.87 7.48
CA ASN A 140 4.33 -5.81 6.34
C ASN A 140 4.25 -4.48 5.60
N VAL A 141 3.04 -3.98 5.33
CA VAL A 141 2.85 -2.69 4.66
C VAL A 141 3.28 -1.53 5.55
N LYS A 142 2.82 -1.50 6.81
CA LYS A 142 3.08 -0.38 7.74
C LYS A 142 4.54 -0.27 8.18
N ALA A 143 5.27 -1.36 8.20
CA ALA A 143 6.73 -1.35 8.43
C ALA A 143 7.44 -0.54 7.34
N LEU A 144 6.94 -0.55 6.12
CA LEU A 144 7.51 0.10 4.95
C LEU A 144 6.87 1.47 4.68
N ASN A 145 5.55 1.52 4.72
CA ASN A 145 4.75 2.70 4.39
C ASN A 145 3.68 2.94 5.47
N ARG A 146 4.05 3.73 6.48
CA ARG A 146 3.16 4.03 7.62
C ARG A 146 1.91 4.81 7.23
N LYS A 147 1.96 5.58 6.14
CA LYS A 147 0.87 6.45 5.70
C LYS A 147 -0.18 5.71 4.89
N ALA A 148 0.17 4.58 4.23
CA ALA A 148 -0.74 3.84 3.38
C ALA A 148 -2.03 3.48 4.13
N GLN A 149 -3.16 3.75 3.51
CA GLN A 149 -4.44 3.17 3.95
C GLN A 149 -4.53 1.73 3.45
N LEU A 150 -5.09 0.84 4.26
CA LEU A 150 -5.29 -0.55 3.87
C LEU A 150 -6.76 -0.85 3.73
N VAL A 151 -7.09 -1.50 2.64
CA VAL A 151 -8.43 -1.98 2.32
C VAL A 151 -8.35 -3.48 2.08
N TYR A 152 -9.30 -4.22 2.63
CA TYR A 152 -9.39 -5.67 2.44
C TYR A 152 -10.71 -5.96 1.73
N GLU A 153 -10.63 -6.60 0.58
CA GLU A 153 -11.76 -6.90 -0.28
C GLU A 153 -11.87 -8.41 -0.48
N ARG A 154 -13.07 -8.93 -0.34
CA ARG A 154 -13.38 -10.34 -0.60
C ARG A 154 -13.46 -10.61 -2.09
N ALA A 155 -13.44 -11.89 -2.48
CA ALA A 155 -13.54 -12.30 -3.87
C ALA A 155 -14.85 -11.86 -4.58
N ASP A 156 -15.89 -11.55 -3.82
CA ASP A 156 -17.17 -11.04 -4.32
C ASP A 156 -17.24 -9.51 -4.43
N GLY A 157 -16.12 -8.81 -4.17
CA GLY A 157 -16.04 -7.36 -4.20
C GLY A 157 -16.53 -6.66 -2.93
N THR A 158 -16.98 -7.40 -1.91
CA THR A 158 -17.40 -6.81 -0.63
C THR A 158 -16.17 -6.51 0.26
N LEU A 159 -16.29 -5.47 1.08
CA LEU A 159 -15.24 -5.16 2.05
C LEU A 159 -15.21 -6.18 3.18
N ASP A 160 -14.01 -6.61 3.54
CA ASP A 160 -13.79 -7.44 4.71
C ASP A 160 -13.61 -6.57 5.96
N GLU A 161 -14.70 -6.32 6.67
CA GLU A 161 -14.74 -5.49 7.88
C GLU A 161 -14.36 -6.24 9.17
N ARG A 162 -13.94 -7.52 9.10
CA ARG A 162 -13.53 -8.26 10.28
C ARG A 162 -12.38 -7.49 10.99
N PRO A 163 -12.40 -7.42 12.34
CA PRO A 163 -11.31 -6.82 13.07
C PRO A 163 -10.01 -7.61 12.85
N GLU A 164 -8.88 -6.92 12.88
CA GLU A 164 -7.58 -7.57 12.92
C GLU A 164 -7.39 -8.28 14.25
N GLU A 165 -6.96 -9.53 14.20
CA GLU A 165 -6.61 -10.29 15.41
C GLU A 165 -5.23 -9.86 15.90
N LEU A 166 -5.14 -9.53 17.17
CA LEU A 166 -3.87 -9.29 17.84
C LEU A 166 -3.37 -10.61 18.46
N PRO A 167 -2.07 -10.88 18.42
CA PRO A 167 -1.51 -12.13 18.97
C PRO A 167 -1.43 -12.15 20.50
N PHE A 168 -1.98 -11.14 21.16
CA PHE A 168 -2.03 -10.98 22.62
C PHE A 168 -3.41 -10.49 23.04
N ASP A 169 -3.79 -10.82 24.28
CA ASP A 169 -5.10 -10.45 24.83
C ASP A 169 -5.11 -9.00 25.33
N ILE A 170 -5.67 -8.11 24.52
CA ILE A 170 -5.82 -6.70 24.86
C ILE A 170 -6.85 -6.45 25.98
N THR A 171 -7.69 -7.44 26.29
CA THR A 171 -8.72 -7.31 27.33
C THR A 171 -8.20 -7.66 28.73
N ALA A 172 -7.02 -8.26 28.82
CA ALA A 172 -6.39 -8.61 30.08
C ALA A 172 -6.09 -7.37 30.95
N ASP A 173 -6.06 -7.56 32.27
CA ASP A 173 -5.66 -6.51 33.23
C ASP A 173 -4.20 -6.09 33.03
N GLU A 174 -3.36 -7.03 32.67
CA GLU A 174 -1.97 -6.84 32.24
C GLU A 174 -1.74 -7.55 30.92
N ILE A 175 -1.38 -6.78 29.90
CA ILE A 175 -1.12 -7.28 28.55
C ILE A 175 0.32 -7.78 28.51
N GLU A 176 0.51 -9.08 28.41
CA GLU A 176 1.83 -9.67 28.25
C GLU A 176 2.23 -9.68 26.78
N ILE A 177 3.34 -9.03 26.45
CA ILE A 177 3.86 -8.94 25.09
C ILE A 177 5.11 -9.82 24.97
N SER A 178 5.01 -10.86 24.14
CA SER A 178 6.14 -11.72 23.84
C SER A 178 7.20 -10.99 22.99
N ASP A 179 8.38 -11.58 22.89
CA ASP A 179 9.44 -11.05 22.03
C ASP A 179 9.04 -10.97 20.57
N ALA A 180 8.27 -11.95 20.07
CA ALA A 180 7.77 -11.99 18.71
C ALA A 180 6.69 -10.92 18.46
N ASP A 181 5.92 -10.57 19.49
CA ASP A 181 4.76 -9.68 19.35
C ASP A 181 5.09 -8.22 19.63
N TYR A 182 6.31 -7.92 20.12
CA TYR A 182 6.69 -6.56 20.49
C TYR A 182 6.50 -5.54 19.37
N ALA A 183 6.95 -5.86 18.15
CA ALA A 183 6.80 -4.97 17.01
C ALA A 183 5.32 -4.76 16.64
N ILE A 184 4.51 -5.80 16.77
CA ILE A 184 3.06 -5.77 16.53
C ILE A 184 2.39 -4.82 17.53
N TRP A 185 2.65 -5.03 18.81
CA TRP A 185 2.15 -4.18 19.88
C TRP A 185 2.58 -2.73 19.69
N TYR A 186 3.86 -2.49 19.42
CA TYR A 186 4.40 -1.14 19.25
C TYR A 186 3.71 -0.38 18.14
N MET A 187 3.53 -1.03 16.96
CA MET A 187 2.85 -0.42 15.82
C MET A 187 1.36 -0.18 16.09
N ASP A 188 0.65 -1.18 16.66
CA ASP A 188 -0.77 -1.00 16.98
C ASP A 188 -0.98 0.06 18.05
N CYS A 189 -0.09 0.16 19.06
CA CYS A 189 -0.11 1.19 20.08
C CYS A 189 0.07 2.61 19.48
N GLN A 190 0.93 2.76 18.48
CA GLN A 190 1.11 4.04 17.80
C GLN A 190 -0.09 4.44 16.92
N ASP A 191 -0.68 3.48 16.24
CA ASP A 191 -1.83 3.73 15.36
C ASP A 191 -3.14 3.88 16.15
N ASN A 192 -3.26 3.17 17.26
CA ASN A 192 -4.46 3.09 18.09
C ASN A 192 -4.17 3.35 19.58
N PRO A 193 -3.56 4.48 19.98
CA PRO A 193 -3.11 4.72 21.36
C PRO A 193 -4.23 4.61 22.39
N LYS A 194 -5.45 4.95 22.01
CA LYS A 194 -6.62 4.87 22.91
C LYS A 194 -6.96 3.45 23.36
N LYS A 195 -6.58 2.42 22.59
CA LYS A 195 -6.78 1.01 22.99
C LYS A 195 -5.97 0.65 24.22
N TYR A 196 -4.85 1.31 24.43
CA TYR A 196 -3.86 1.01 25.47
C TYR A 196 -3.87 2.01 26.63
N GLU A 197 -4.67 3.07 26.54
CA GLU A 197 -4.76 4.07 27.57
C GLU A 197 -5.23 3.47 28.92
N GLY A 198 -4.42 3.66 29.97
CA GLY A 198 -4.70 3.11 31.29
C GLY A 198 -4.43 1.60 31.46
N LYS A 199 -3.97 0.91 30.42
CA LYS A 199 -3.60 -0.51 30.48
C LYS A 199 -2.20 -0.71 31.05
N LYS A 200 -2.00 -1.82 31.76
CA LYS A 200 -0.67 -2.31 32.10
C LYS A 200 -0.14 -3.16 30.96
N VAL A 201 1.12 -2.93 30.59
CA VAL A 201 1.80 -3.72 29.56
C VAL A 201 3.11 -4.24 30.12
N SER A 202 3.36 -5.53 29.96
CA SER A 202 4.56 -6.23 30.39
C SER A 202 5.32 -6.78 29.19
N PHE A 203 6.58 -6.43 29.06
CA PHE A 203 7.46 -6.92 28.00
C PHE A 203 8.93 -6.90 28.42
N LEU A 204 9.75 -7.74 27.79
CA LEU A 204 11.19 -7.72 27.97
C LEU A 204 11.80 -6.63 27.10
N ALA A 205 12.52 -5.67 27.71
CA ALA A 205 13.11 -4.53 27.01
C ALA A 205 14.63 -4.49 27.15
N LEU A 206 15.30 -3.93 26.16
CA LEU A 206 16.63 -3.35 26.30
C LEU A 206 16.50 -1.96 26.91
N VAL A 207 17.43 -1.59 27.77
CA VAL A 207 17.47 -0.24 28.32
C VAL A 207 18.50 0.58 27.54
N TYR A 208 18.01 1.59 26.84
CA TYR A 208 18.86 2.58 26.21
C TYR A 208 18.99 3.79 27.10
N ASN A 209 20.23 4.15 27.42
CA ASN A 209 20.54 5.25 28.32
C ASN A 209 21.51 6.23 27.64
N PRO A 210 21.04 7.09 26.74
CA PRO A 210 21.91 8.06 26.05
C PRO A 210 22.42 9.13 27.00
N ASP A 211 23.63 9.60 26.80
CA ASP A 211 24.33 10.61 27.62
C ASP A 211 23.56 11.93 27.80
N LYS A 212 22.60 12.20 26.91
CA LYS A 212 21.77 13.43 26.90
C LYS A 212 20.53 13.36 27.80
N LEU A 213 20.21 12.20 28.37
CA LEU A 213 19.06 12.09 29.26
C LEU A 213 19.38 12.59 30.66
N LYS A 214 18.34 13.13 31.31
CA LYS A 214 18.46 13.52 32.73
C LYS A 214 18.73 12.29 33.59
N LYS A 215 19.56 12.44 34.61
CA LYS A 215 19.87 11.37 35.56
C LYS A 215 18.58 10.75 36.14
N GLY A 216 18.49 9.44 36.07
CA GLY A 216 17.31 8.68 36.53
C GLY A 216 16.21 8.45 35.50
N ILE A 217 16.41 8.87 34.26
CA ILE A 217 15.53 8.54 33.11
C ILE A 217 16.19 7.44 32.31
N MET A 218 15.42 6.44 31.90
CA MET A 218 15.81 5.37 31.00
C MET A 218 14.77 5.24 29.89
N VAL A 219 15.19 4.75 28.74
CA VAL A 219 14.29 4.45 27.62
C VAL A 219 14.28 2.93 27.43
N PRO A 220 13.20 2.25 27.84
CA PRO A 220 13.02 0.84 27.53
C PRO A 220 12.57 0.70 26.06
N GLY A 221 13.10 -0.29 25.35
CA GLY A 221 12.73 -0.52 23.96
C GLY A 221 13.48 -1.70 23.37
N ARG A 222 13.43 -1.80 22.06
CA ARG A 222 14.13 -2.84 21.30
C ARG A 222 14.66 -2.29 19.98
N PHE A 223 15.65 -2.96 19.41
CA PHE A 223 16.06 -2.71 18.05
C PHE A 223 15.09 -3.41 17.10
N ALA A 224 14.54 -2.66 16.16
CA ALA A 224 13.72 -3.18 15.07
C ALA A 224 14.40 -2.88 13.73
N MET A 225 14.29 -3.85 12.84
CA MET A 225 14.75 -3.75 11.45
C MET A 225 13.51 -3.82 10.55
N THR A 226 13.33 -2.82 9.70
CA THR A 226 12.14 -2.75 8.82
C THR A 226 12.38 -3.42 7.47
N CYS A 227 13.41 -3.04 6.75
CA CYS A 227 13.68 -3.61 5.42
C CYS A 227 15.09 -4.22 5.30
N CYS A 228 16.11 -3.61 5.89
CA CYS A 228 17.49 -4.10 5.80
C CYS A 228 18.31 -3.72 7.05
N VAL A 229 19.54 -4.22 7.14
CA VAL A 229 20.43 -4.00 8.29
C VAL A 229 20.74 -2.51 8.52
N GLU A 230 20.68 -1.69 7.47
CA GLU A 230 20.93 -0.25 7.56
C GLU A 230 19.76 0.52 8.21
N ASP A 231 18.56 -0.08 8.25
CA ASP A 231 17.35 0.52 8.84
C ASP A 231 17.06 0.06 10.27
N VAL A 232 18.07 -0.43 10.98
CA VAL A 232 17.91 -0.81 12.38
C VAL A 232 17.75 0.43 13.25
N THR A 233 16.59 0.57 13.86
CA THR A 233 16.27 1.66 14.79
C THR A 233 15.90 1.13 16.18
N PHE A 234 16.14 1.94 17.20
CA PHE A 234 15.66 1.65 18.56
C PHE A 234 14.24 2.22 18.71
N ILE A 235 13.27 1.35 19.00
CA ILE A 235 11.84 1.68 19.16
C ILE A 235 11.33 1.31 20.53
#